data_a1e52afbffa612279e3a28e62f4861e8
#
_entry.id   a1e52afbffa612279e3a28e62f4861e8
#
_cell.length_a   1.000
_cell.length_b   1.000
_cell.length_c   1.000
_cell.angle_alpha   90.00
_cell.angle_beta   90.00
_cell.angle_gamma   90.00
#
_symmetry.space_group_name_H-M   'P 1'
#
loop_
_entity.id
_entity.type
_entity.pdbx_description
1 polymer ?
#
loop_
_entity_poly.entity_id
_entity_poly.type
_entity_poly.pdbx_seq_one_letter_code
_entity_poly.pdbx_strand_id
1 'polypeptide(L)'
;MASMRKAIELNPKNSAALNYLGYTWAEMGVQLEEAEELIQRALKIQPNDGFYIDSLGWVYYQKGDYPRAVEQLERAVELTVDDPTIIEHLADAYEKAGRPDRALLRYREAVKRSKESDQIKRIREKIQRLEKKI
;
A
#
# COMPACT_ATOMS: atom_id res chain seq x y z
N MET A 1 -9.38 9.27 -14.88
CA MET A 1 -10.29 8.26 -14.26
C MET A 1 -11.35 7.74 -15.23
N ALA A 2 -11.92 8.59 -16.07
CA ALA A 2 -12.92 8.13 -17.02
C ALA A 2 -12.40 7.01 -17.94
N SER A 3 -11.16 7.08 -18.39
CA SER A 3 -10.57 6.05 -19.24
C SER A 3 -10.46 4.70 -18.54
N MET A 4 -10.17 4.69 -17.22
CA MET A 4 -10.10 3.45 -16.44
C MET A 4 -11.49 2.87 -16.23
N ARG A 5 -12.49 3.69 -15.97
CA ARG A 5 -13.87 3.21 -15.86
C ARG A 5 -14.35 2.59 -17.17
N LYS A 6 -14.00 3.21 -18.28
CA LYS A 6 -14.34 2.67 -19.58
C LYS A 6 -13.65 1.33 -19.86
N ALA A 7 -12.39 1.20 -19.48
CA ALA A 7 -11.66 -0.05 -19.61
C ALA A 7 -12.34 -1.18 -18.80
N ILE A 8 -12.84 -0.86 -17.60
CA ILE A 8 -13.56 -1.82 -16.77
C ILE A 8 -14.89 -2.21 -17.39
N GLU A 9 -15.61 -1.23 -17.96
CA GLU A 9 -16.87 -1.49 -18.63
C GLU A 9 -16.70 -2.41 -19.84
N LEU A 10 -15.64 -2.18 -20.63
CA LEU A 10 -15.35 -2.98 -21.82
C LEU A 10 -14.81 -4.36 -21.48
N ASN A 11 -14.08 -4.47 -20.38
CA ASN A 11 -13.51 -5.73 -19.92
C ASN A 11 -13.53 -5.78 -18.40
N PRO A 12 -14.65 -6.24 -17.80
CA PRO A 12 -14.77 -6.29 -16.32
C PRO A 12 -13.74 -7.19 -15.64
N LYS A 13 -13.03 -8.01 -16.42
CA LYS A 13 -11.99 -8.90 -15.90
C LYS A 13 -10.58 -8.34 -16.12
N ASN A 14 -10.46 -7.08 -16.50
CA ASN A 14 -9.16 -6.42 -16.62
C ASN A 14 -8.65 -6.08 -15.21
N SER A 15 -7.89 -7.00 -14.62
CA SER A 15 -7.42 -6.85 -13.24
C SER A 15 -6.55 -5.60 -13.05
N ALA A 16 -5.72 -5.27 -14.02
CA ALA A 16 -4.85 -4.09 -13.92
C ALA A 16 -5.69 -2.80 -13.86
N ALA A 17 -6.74 -2.69 -14.66
CA ALA A 17 -7.61 -1.52 -14.64
C ALA A 17 -8.39 -1.43 -13.32
N LEU A 18 -8.88 -2.56 -12.82
CA LEU A 18 -9.58 -2.63 -11.53
C LEU A 18 -8.66 -2.15 -10.40
N ASN A 19 -7.45 -2.66 -10.36
CA ASN A 19 -6.49 -2.27 -9.32
C ASN A 19 -6.09 -0.80 -9.46
N TYR A 20 -5.85 -0.33 -10.68
CA TYR A 20 -5.43 1.06 -10.89
C TYR A 20 -6.47 2.04 -10.37
N LEU A 21 -7.74 1.83 -10.71
CA LEU A 21 -8.80 2.72 -10.25
C LEU A 21 -8.96 2.63 -8.73
N GLY A 22 -8.97 1.41 -8.19
CA GLY A 22 -9.11 1.20 -6.75
C GLY A 22 -7.96 1.83 -5.97
N TYR A 23 -6.73 1.63 -6.43
CA TYR A 23 -5.56 2.22 -5.78
C TYR A 23 -5.58 3.75 -5.85
N THR A 24 -5.96 4.30 -7.00
CA THR A 24 -6.03 5.75 -7.16
C THR A 24 -7.04 6.36 -6.18
N TRP A 25 -8.22 5.77 -6.05
CA TRP A 25 -9.20 6.21 -5.06
C TRP A 25 -8.67 6.09 -3.64
N ALA A 26 -8.01 4.98 -3.33
CA ALA A 26 -7.44 4.77 -2.00
C ALA A 26 -6.40 5.84 -1.68
N GLU A 27 -5.53 6.15 -2.65
CA GLU A 27 -4.49 7.16 -2.46
C GLU A 27 -5.09 8.55 -2.22
N MET A 28 -6.20 8.85 -2.88
CA MET A 28 -6.93 10.11 -2.70
C MET A 28 -7.80 10.11 -1.44
N GLY A 29 -7.99 8.96 -0.80
CA GLY A 29 -8.85 8.84 0.37
C GLY A 29 -10.32 8.96 0.07
N VAL A 30 -10.75 8.63 -1.16
CA VAL A 30 -12.15 8.73 -1.58
C VAL A 30 -12.65 7.39 -2.09
N GLN A 31 -13.97 7.21 -2.07
CA GLN A 31 -14.62 5.98 -2.60
C GLN A 31 -14.01 4.70 -2.06
N LEU A 32 -13.68 4.68 -0.75
CA LEU A 32 -12.92 3.58 -0.17
C LEU A 32 -13.64 2.23 -0.23
N GLU A 33 -14.97 2.22 -0.06
CA GLU A 33 -15.74 0.98 -0.18
C GLU A 33 -15.69 0.42 -1.60
N GLU A 34 -15.87 1.30 -2.58
CA GLU A 34 -15.81 0.90 -3.99
C GLU A 34 -14.39 0.51 -4.38
N ALA A 35 -13.39 1.22 -3.85
CA ALA A 35 -11.99 0.91 -4.08
C ALA A 35 -11.67 -0.50 -3.59
N GLU A 36 -12.13 -0.86 -2.40
CA GLU A 36 -11.93 -2.20 -1.85
C GLU A 36 -12.57 -3.25 -2.75
N GLU A 37 -13.79 -3.01 -3.20
CA GLU A 37 -14.48 -3.94 -4.07
C GLU A 37 -13.73 -4.18 -5.38
N LEU A 38 -13.24 -3.10 -6.01
CA LEU A 38 -12.50 -3.22 -7.26
C LEU A 38 -11.20 -4.01 -7.08
N ILE A 39 -10.48 -3.74 -5.99
CA ILE A 39 -9.22 -4.42 -5.72
C ILE A 39 -9.48 -5.89 -5.38
N GLN A 40 -10.54 -6.19 -4.63
CA GLN A 40 -10.93 -7.58 -4.35
C GLN A 40 -11.24 -8.34 -5.64
N ARG A 41 -11.90 -7.67 -6.61
CA ARG A 41 -12.15 -8.27 -7.91
C ARG A 41 -10.83 -8.56 -8.65
N ALA A 42 -9.89 -7.63 -8.60
CA ALA A 42 -8.57 -7.84 -9.20
C ALA A 42 -7.86 -9.04 -8.56
N LEU A 43 -7.96 -9.17 -7.24
CA LEU A 43 -7.35 -10.26 -6.50
C LEU A 43 -8.00 -11.62 -6.79
N LYS A 44 -9.29 -11.65 -7.13
CA LYS A 44 -9.93 -12.89 -7.55
C LYS A 44 -9.31 -13.41 -8.85
N ILE A 45 -8.86 -12.51 -9.71
CA ILE A 45 -8.21 -12.87 -10.96
C ILE A 45 -6.75 -13.24 -10.74
N GLN A 46 -6.04 -12.48 -9.89
CA GLN A 46 -4.62 -12.70 -9.57
C GLN A 46 -4.42 -12.68 -8.05
N PRO A 47 -4.69 -13.80 -7.35
CA PRO A 47 -4.72 -13.82 -5.87
C PRO A 47 -3.37 -13.59 -5.19
N ASN A 48 -2.27 -13.83 -5.89
CA ASN A 48 -0.93 -13.72 -5.30
C ASN A 48 -0.15 -12.54 -5.88
N ASP A 49 -0.86 -11.56 -6.44
CA ASP A 49 -0.21 -10.35 -6.93
C ASP A 49 0.07 -9.41 -5.76
N GLY A 50 1.35 -9.30 -5.40
CA GLY A 50 1.77 -8.49 -4.25
C GLY A 50 1.42 -7.02 -4.39
N PHE A 51 1.41 -6.49 -5.62
CA PHE A 51 1.04 -5.09 -5.84
C PHE A 51 -0.45 -4.87 -5.59
N TYR A 52 -1.30 -5.83 -5.96
CA TYR A 52 -2.74 -5.74 -5.69
C TYR A 52 -3.02 -5.87 -4.19
N ILE A 53 -2.26 -6.74 -3.50
CA ILE A 53 -2.38 -6.90 -2.05
C ILE A 53 -1.94 -5.62 -1.34
N ASP A 54 -0.87 -4.97 -1.82
CA ASP A 54 -0.45 -3.66 -1.33
C ASP A 54 -1.58 -2.63 -1.46
N SER A 55 -2.25 -2.62 -2.62
CA SER A 55 -3.39 -1.72 -2.83
C SER A 55 -4.51 -1.96 -1.82
N LEU A 56 -4.81 -3.23 -1.55
CA LEU A 56 -5.82 -3.59 -0.54
C LEU A 56 -5.39 -3.11 0.85
N GLY A 57 -4.13 -3.33 1.20
CA GLY A 57 -3.59 -2.84 2.46
C GLY A 57 -3.72 -1.33 2.59
N TRP A 58 -3.48 -0.60 1.50
CA TRP A 58 -3.59 0.85 1.51
C TRP A 58 -5.03 1.33 1.66
N VAL A 59 -6.00 0.60 1.09
CA VAL A 59 -7.42 0.88 1.34
C VAL A 59 -7.73 0.77 2.82
N TYR A 60 -7.30 -0.31 3.47
CA TYR A 60 -7.52 -0.48 4.91
C TYR A 60 -6.84 0.63 5.71
N TYR A 61 -5.62 1.03 5.32
CA TYR A 61 -4.92 2.13 5.96
C TYR A 61 -5.75 3.41 5.90
N GLN A 62 -6.28 3.75 4.73
CA GLN A 62 -7.07 4.96 4.56
C GLN A 62 -8.41 4.89 5.30
N LYS A 63 -8.95 3.69 5.49
CA LYS A 63 -10.16 3.50 6.31
C LYS A 63 -9.88 3.59 7.80
N GLY A 64 -8.63 3.61 8.21
CA GLY A 64 -8.26 3.60 9.62
C GLY A 64 -8.23 2.20 10.24
N ASP A 65 -8.36 1.16 9.43
CA ASP A 65 -8.29 -0.22 9.91
C ASP A 65 -6.82 -0.68 9.82
N TYR A 66 -6.04 -0.22 10.77
CA TYR A 66 -4.60 -0.44 10.76
C TYR A 66 -4.20 -1.90 10.99
N PRO A 67 -4.87 -2.69 11.83
CA PRO A 67 -4.56 -4.12 11.95
C PRO A 67 -4.69 -4.87 10.62
N ARG A 68 -5.76 -4.62 9.87
CA ARG A 68 -5.91 -5.26 8.55
C ARG A 68 -4.91 -4.73 7.55
N ALA A 69 -4.59 -3.43 7.61
CA ALA A 69 -3.58 -2.85 6.75
C ALA A 69 -2.23 -3.55 6.96
N VAL A 70 -1.81 -3.72 8.20
CA VAL A 70 -0.56 -4.43 8.53
C VAL A 70 -0.57 -5.84 7.98
N GLU A 71 -1.66 -6.57 8.20
CA GLU A 71 -1.77 -7.97 7.74
C GLU A 71 -1.57 -8.08 6.24
N GLN A 72 -2.26 -7.24 5.46
CA GLN A 72 -2.16 -7.28 4.01
C GLN A 72 -0.79 -6.80 3.54
N LEU A 73 -0.25 -5.75 4.14
CA LEU A 73 1.04 -5.21 3.73
C LEU A 73 2.20 -6.14 4.07
N GLU A 74 2.12 -6.88 5.19
CA GLU A 74 3.09 -7.94 5.48
C GLU A 74 3.14 -8.96 4.35
N ARG A 75 1.96 -9.39 3.90
CA ARG A 75 1.87 -10.35 2.81
C ARG A 75 2.39 -9.76 1.50
N ALA A 76 2.07 -8.49 1.23
CA ALA A 76 2.55 -7.82 0.02
C ALA A 76 4.08 -7.74 0.00
N VAL A 77 4.70 -7.43 1.14
CA VAL A 77 6.17 -7.37 1.25
C VAL A 77 6.78 -8.74 0.93
N GLU A 78 6.18 -9.81 1.42
CA GLU A 78 6.68 -11.16 1.14
C GLU A 78 6.63 -11.50 -0.35
N LEU A 79 5.61 -11.02 -1.05
CA LEU A 79 5.41 -11.34 -2.47
C LEU A 79 6.13 -10.39 -3.43
N THR A 80 6.58 -9.23 -2.94
CA THR A 80 7.24 -8.21 -3.78
C THR A 80 8.61 -7.86 -3.20
N VAL A 81 9.45 -8.86 -3.04
CA VAL A 81 10.77 -8.69 -2.43
C VAL A 81 11.48 -7.45 -2.98
N ASP A 82 12.01 -6.63 -2.07
CA ASP A 82 12.82 -5.46 -2.38
C ASP A 82 12.09 -4.25 -2.98
N ASP A 83 10.77 -4.18 -2.87
CA ASP A 83 10.05 -2.97 -3.30
C ASP A 83 10.00 -1.96 -2.14
N PRO A 84 10.78 -0.86 -2.21
CA PRO A 84 10.85 0.10 -1.10
C PRO A 84 9.54 0.83 -0.83
N THR A 85 8.70 1.04 -1.84
CA THR A 85 7.43 1.72 -1.65
C THR A 85 6.46 0.86 -0.83
N ILE A 86 6.41 -0.43 -1.12
CA ILE A 86 5.56 -1.35 -0.35
C ILE A 86 6.07 -1.50 1.07
N ILE A 87 7.40 -1.57 1.24
CA ILE A 87 8.00 -1.61 2.57
C ILE A 87 7.67 -0.33 3.35
N GLU A 88 7.72 0.81 2.70
CA GLU A 88 7.34 2.09 3.32
C GLU A 88 5.87 2.09 3.75
N HIS A 89 4.98 1.57 2.91
CA HIS A 89 3.55 1.45 3.25
C HIS A 89 3.35 0.61 4.51
N LEU A 90 4.08 -0.51 4.61
CA LEU A 90 4.01 -1.36 5.80
C LEU A 90 4.50 -0.61 7.04
N ALA A 91 5.59 0.14 6.91
CA ALA A 91 6.10 0.94 8.02
C ALA A 91 5.08 2.00 8.46
N ASP A 92 4.45 2.68 7.49
CA ASP A 92 3.40 3.66 7.78
C ASP A 92 2.25 3.01 8.56
N ALA A 93 1.85 1.80 8.16
CA ALA A 93 0.77 1.07 8.83
C ALA A 93 1.16 0.66 10.25
N TYR A 94 2.39 0.20 10.46
CA TYR A 94 2.88 -0.11 11.81
C TYR A 94 2.88 1.13 12.70
N GLU A 95 3.29 2.26 12.18
CA GLU A 95 3.31 3.50 12.96
C GLU A 95 1.89 3.83 13.45
N LYS A 96 0.91 3.79 12.55
CA LYS A 96 -0.48 4.07 12.89
C LYS A 96 -1.08 3.01 13.81
N ALA A 97 -0.61 1.77 13.71
CA ALA A 97 -1.06 0.70 14.58
C ALA A 97 -0.44 0.75 15.99
N GLY A 98 0.39 1.76 16.26
CA GLY A 98 1.02 1.91 17.57
C GLY A 98 2.25 1.03 17.77
N ARG A 99 2.91 0.66 16.69
CA ARG A 99 4.11 -0.19 16.73
C ARG A 99 5.32 0.56 16.15
N PRO A 100 5.78 1.63 16.82
CA PRO A 100 6.88 2.44 16.27
C PRO A 100 8.20 1.69 16.13
N ASP A 101 8.44 0.71 17.00
CA ASP A 101 9.63 -0.14 16.92
C ASP A 101 9.69 -0.90 15.60
N ARG A 102 8.57 -1.51 15.20
CA ARG A 102 8.48 -2.24 13.94
C ARG A 102 8.47 -1.30 12.75
N ALA A 103 7.84 -0.14 12.88
CA ALA A 103 7.86 0.86 11.84
C ALA A 103 9.29 1.29 11.52
N LEU A 104 10.11 1.54 12.55
CA LEU A 104 11.51 1.92 12.36
C LEU A 104 12.30 0.86 11.60
N LEU A 105 12.12 -0.41 11.93
CA LEU A 105 12.79 -1.48 11.22
C LEU A 105 12.46 -1.45 9.73
N ARG A 106 11.19 -1.29 9.41
CA ARG A 106 10.75 -1.29 8.01
C ARG A 106 11.19 -0.02 7.28
N TYR A 107 11.12 1.15 7.93
CA TYR A 107 11.62 2.37 7.30
C TYR A 107 13.11 2.27 6.99
N ARG A 108 13.90 1.73 7.89
CA ARG A 108 15.34 1.55 7.66
C ARG A 108 15.61 0.61 6.51
N GLU A 109 14.83 -0.45 6.40
CA GLU A 109 14.90 -1.38 5.29
C GLU A 109 14.55 -0.69 3.97
N ALA A 110 13.47 0.10 3.96
CA ALA A 110 13.05 0.83 2.75
C ALA A 110 14.14 1.79 2.27
N VAL A 111 14.82 2.48 3.19
CA VAL A 111 15.93 3.38 2.83
C VAL A 111 17.04 2.62 2.14
N LYS A 112 17.37 1.43 2.63
CA LYS A 112 18.42 0.60 2.03
C LYS A 112 18.07 0.14 0.62
N ARG A 113 16.78 -0.05 0.35
CA ARG A 113 16.30 -0.59 -0.93
C ARG A 113 15.99 0.50 -1.95
N SER A 114 15.66 1.70 -1.50
CA SER A 114 15.28 2.79 -2.39
C SER A 114 16.48 3.34 -3.15
N LYS A 115 16.26 3.66 -4.42
CA LYS A 115 17.24 4.33 -5.26
C LYS A 115 16.81 5.76 -5.60
N GLU A 116 15.67 6.19 -5.07
CA GLU A 116 15.14 7.51 -5.33
C GLU A 116 15.47 8.46 -4.17
N SER A 117 16.19 9.54 -4.47
CA SER A 117 16.67 10.45 -3.44
C SER A 117 15.53 11.11 -2.66
N ASP A 118 14.43 11.46 -3.32
CA ASP A 118 13.28 12.08 -2.66
C ASP A 118 12.61 11.11 -1.69
N GLN A 119 12.50 9.85 -2.07
CA GLN A 119 11.93 8.82 -1.21
C GLN A 119 12.83 8.59 0.01
N ILE A 120 14.13 8.49 -0.21
CA ILE A 120 15.09 8.29 0.88
C ILE A 120 15.00 9.46 1.87
N LYS A 121 14.96 10.69 1.36
CA LYS A 121 14.86 11.88 2.21
C LYS A 121 13.57 11.86 3.04
N ARG A 122 12.45 11.56 2.40
CA ARG A 122 11.14 11.50 3.08
C ARG A 122 11.15 10.46 4.18
N ILE A 123 11.68 9.27 3.89
CA ILE A 123 11.70 8.19 4.87
C ILE A 123 12.66 8.50 6.01
N ARG A 124 13.80 9.10 5.73
CA ARG A 124 14.74 9.50 6.79
C ARG A 124 14.11 10.51 7.75
N GLU A 125 13.29 11.42 7.25
CA GLU A 125 12.56 12.36 8.10
C GLU A 125 11.58 11.62 9.02
N LYS A 126 10.90 10.59 8.49
CA LYS A 126 10.01 9.74 9.29
C LYS A 126 10.80 9.00 10.37
N ILE A 127 11.96 8.48 10.03
CA ILE A 127 12.83 7.79 10.99
C ILE A 127 13.23 8.73 12.12
N GLN A 128 13.71 9.94 11.79
CA GLN A 128 14.12 10.90 12.80
C GLN A 128 12.98 11.27 13.75
N ARG A 129 11.78 11.46 13.18
CA ARG A 129 10.60 11.78 13.98
C ARG A 129 10.26 10.66 14.96
N LEU A 130 10.33 9.41 14.49
CA LEU A 130 10.02 8.25 15.33
C LEU A 130 11.08 7.99 16.39
N GLU A 131 12.36 8.18 16.08
CA GLU A 131 13.43 8.00 17.04
C GLU A 131 13.30 8.92 18.25
N LYS A 132 12.74 10.10 18.05
CA LYS A 132 12.50 11.05 19.15
C LYS A 132 11.38 10.59 20.07
N LYS A 133 10.50 9.69 19.61
CA LYS A 133 9.36 9.20 20.40
C LYS A 133 9.68 7.93 21.18
N ILE A 134 10.76 7.27 20.82
CA ILE A 134 11.21 6.06 21.47
C ILE A 134 12.35 6.42 22.44
#